data_e6162abda608735ffe015f6734a93403
#
_entry.id   e6162abda608735ffe015f6734a93403
#
_cell.length_a   1.000
_cell.length_b   1.000
_cell.length_c   1.000
_cell.angle_alpha   90.00
_cell.angle_beta   90.00
_cell.angle_gamma   90.00
#
_symmetry.space_group_name_H-M   'P 1'
#
loop_
_entity.id
_entity.type
_entity.pdbx_description
1 polymer ?
#
loop_
_entity_poly.entity_id
_entity_poly.type
_entity_poly.pdbx_seq_one_letter_code
_entity_poly.pdbx_strand_id
1 'polypeptide(L)'
;MKKLIVAVSAVAALGLASNAFADGKATYQQVCFACHGTGAAGAPKAGDKAAWAPHIAKGKATLYKHAIDGFTGKAGTMPAKGGRTDLSDAKVKAAVDYMVSISK
;
A
#
# COMPACT_ATOMS: atom_id res chain seq x y z
N MET A 1 13.98 37.91 10.43
CA MET A 1 14.41 36.65 11.02
C MET A 1 13.23 35.71 11.36
N LYS A 2 12.18 36.21 12.01
CA LYS A 2 11.01 35.38 12.38
C LYS A 2 10.29 34.75 11.17
N LYS A 3 10.25 35.40 10.01
CA LYS A 3 9.59 34.90 8.78
C LYS A 3 10.33 33.73 8.13
N LEU A 4 11.65 33.63 8.29
CA LEU A 4 12.46 32.54 7.73
C LEU A 4 12.23 31.21 8.46
N ILE A 5 11.99 31.25 9.76
CA ILE A 5 11.75 30.05 10.58
C ILE A 5 10.43 29.36 10.17
N VAL A 6 9.37 30.14 9.88
CA VAL A 6 8.07 29.63 9.45
C VAL A 6 8.16 28.93 8.10
N ALA A 7 8.94 29.47 7.16
CA ALA A 7 9.12 28.88 5.83
C ALA A 7 9.80 27.49 5.89
N VAL A 8 10.80 27.33 6.76
CA VAL A 8 11.51 26.05 6.94
C VAL A 8 10.58 24.97 7.49
N SER A 9 9.70 25.30 8.43
CA SER A 9 8.73 24.36 9.00
C SER A 9 7.75 23.82 7.95
N ALA A 10 7.28 24.67 7.03
CA ALA A 10 6.37 24.28 5.95
C ALA A 10 7.02 23.29 4.97
N VAL A 11 8.28 23.50 4.60
CA VAL A 11 9.03 22.61 3.71
C VAL A 11 9.23 21.24 4.34
N ALA A 12 9.54 21.17 5.63
CA ALA A 12 9.70 19.90 6.34
C ALA A 12 8.42 19.07 6.36
N ALA A 13 7.25 19.68 6.55
CA ALA A 13 5.97 18.99 6.54
C ALA A 13 5.65 18.37 5.18
N LEU A 14 5.93 19.08 4.08
CA LEU A 14 5.73 18.57 2.72
C LEU A 14 6.67 17.41 2.41
N GLY A 15 7.92 17.45 2.87
CA GLY A 15 8.89 16.39 2.69
C GLY A 15 8.46 15.08 3.35
N LEU A 16 7.87 15.13 4.56
CA LEU A 16 7.38 13.95 5.27
C LEU A 16 6.23 13.26 4.52
N ALA A 17 5.27 14.01 3.97
CA ALA A 17 4.17 13.47 3.18
C ALA A 17 4.67 12.77 1.91
N SER A 18 5.64 13.34 1.20
CA SER A 18 6.25 12.75 -0.01
C SER A 18 6.98 11.46 0.31
N ASN A 19 7.69 11.37 1.45
CA ASN A 19 8.42 10.19 1.86
C ASN A 19 7.48 9.02 2.15
N ALA A 20 6.35 9.23 2.80
CA ALA A 20 5.36 8.20 3.10
C ALA A 20 4.80 7.58 1.81
N PHE A 21 4.50 8.39 0.79
CA PHE A 21 4.03 7.91 -0.51
C PHE A 21 5.12 7.13 -1.25
N ALA A 22 6.35 7.61 -1.23
CA ALA A 22 7.49 6.94 -1.88
C ALA A 22 7.77 5.58 -1.23
N ASP A 23 7.66 5.46 0.10
CA ASP A 23 7.83 4.19 0.82
C ASP A 23 6.77 3.16 0.43
N GLY A 24 5.53 3.58 0.24
CA GLY A 24 4.45 2.70 -0.20
C GLY A 24 4.71 2.10 -1.56
N LYS A 25 5.13 2.93 -2.53
CA LYS A 25 5.49 2.48 -3.87
C LYS A 25 6.69 1.53 -3.84
N ALA A 26 7.73 1.86 -3.08
CA ALA A 26 8.93 1.03 -2.97
C ALA A 26 8.60 -0.34 -2.35
N THR A 27 7.83 -0.38 -1.29
CA THR A 27 7.40 -1.64 -0.65
C THR A 27 6.57 -2.47 -1.61
N TYR A 28 5.63 -1.85 -2.33
CA TYR A 28 4.85 -2.53 -3.37
C TYR A 28 5.77 -3.19 -4.40
N GLN A 29 6.72 -2.46 -4.95
CA GLN A 29 7.61 -2.96 -5.98
C GLN A 29 8.50 -4.11 -5.49
N GLN A 30 8.94 -4.07 -4.25
CA GLN A 30 9.83 -5.08 -3.67
C GLN A 30 9.11 -6.34 -3.22
N VAL A 31 7.88 -6.23 -2.72
CA VAL A 31 7.21 -7.32 -2.02
C VAL A 31 5.90 -7.73 -2.69
N CYS A 32 5.04 -6.78 -3.00
CA CYS A 32 3.68 -7.05 -3.45
C CYS A 32 3.59 -7.36 -4.95
N PHE A 33 4.56 -6.90 -5.72
CA PHE A 33 4.57 -6.98 -7.18
C PHE A 33 4.52 -8.43 -7.70
N ALA A 34 5.14 -9.36 -7.01
CA ALA A 34 5.18 -10.76 -7.46
C ALA A 34 3.78 -11.33 -7.75
N CYS A 35 2.79 -10.93 -6.99
CA CYS A 35 1.39 -11.34 -7.19
C CYS A 35 0.53 -10.20 -7.75
N HIS A 36 0.57 -9.01 -7.12
CA HIS A 36 -0.29 -7.89 -7.50
C HIS A 36 0.17 -7.12 -8.74
N GLY A 37 1.39 -7.36 -9.21
CA GLY A 37 1.85 -6.80 -10.46
C GLY A 37 1.54 -7.69 -11.67
N THR A 38 1.36 -8.99 -11.44
CA THR A 38 1.21 -10.00 -12.48
C THR A 38 -0.16 -10.68 -12.50
N GLY A 39 -0.91 -10.62 -11.40
CA GLY A 39 -2.15 -11.38 -11.21
C GLY A 39 -1.92 -12.82 -10.77
N ALA A 40 -0.70 -13.18 -10.39
CA ALA A 40 -0.37 -14.53 -9.94
C ALA A 40 -1.21 -14.93 -8.72
N ALA A 41 -1.52 -16.23 -8.61
CA ALA A 41 -2.29 -16.82 -7.52
C ALA A 41 -3.68 -16.18 -7.32
N GLY A 42 -4.24 -15.56 -8.35
CA GLY A 42 -5.54 -14.90 -8.29
C GLY A 42 -5.53 -13.53 -7.64
N ALA A 43 -4.36 -12.94 -7.39
CA ALA A 43 -4.26 -11.61 -6.80
C ALA A 43 -4.85 -10.54 -7.73
N PRO A 44 -5.63 -9.57 -7.20
CA PRO A 44 -6.09 -8.46 -8.02
C PRO A 44 -4.88 -7.61 -8.46
N LYS A 45 -4.73 -7.48 -9.77
CA LYS A 45 -3.60 -6.77 -10.36
C LYS A 45 -3.69 -5.28 -10.05
N ALA A 46 -2.65 -4.71 -9.46
CA ALA A 46 -2.59 -3.28 -9.17
C ALA A 46 -2.74 -2.46 -10.45
N GLY A 47 -3.57 -1.44 -10.42
CA GLY A 47 -3.92 -0.64 -11.59
C GLY A 47 -5.17 -1.13 -12.33
N ASP A 48 -5.64 -2.34 -12.05
CA ASP A 48 -6.89 -2.87 -12.62
C ASP A 48 -8.08 -2.39 -11.79
N LYS A 49 -8.71 -1.33 -12.25
CA LYS A 49 -9.82 -0.69 -11.56
C LYS A 49 -10.99 -1.64 -11.29
N ALA A 50 -11.36 -2.45 -12.28
CA ALA A 50 -12.48 -3.39 -12.15
C ALA A 50 -12.18 -4.49 -11.13
N ALA A 51 -10.96 -5.03 -11.13
CA ALA A 51 -10.54 -6.06 -10.19
C ALA A 51 -10.50 -5.53 -8.75
N TRP A 52 -10.11 -4.28 -8.56
CA TRP A 52 -9.99 -3.69 -7.23
C TRP A 52 -11.26 -3.11 -6.65
N ALA A 53 -12.25 -2.78 -7.49
CA ALA A 53 -13.48 -2.14 -7.03
C ALA A 53 -14.18 -2.90 -5.87
N PRO A 54 -14.39 -4.23 -5.93
CA PRO A 54 -15.02 -4.94 -4.82
C PRO A 54 -14.15 -4.97 -3.56
N HIS A 55 -12.83 -4.94 -3.69
CA HIS A 55 -11.93 -4.89 -2.55
C HIS A 55 -11.94 -3.51 -1.89
N ILE A 56 -11.85 -2.46 -2.68
CA ILE A 56 -11.90 -1.07 -2.19
C ILE A 56 -13.23 -0.81 -1.46
N ALA A 57 -14.32 -1.38 -1.93
CA ALA A 57 -15.64 -1.24 -1.31
C ALA A 57 -15.69 -1.79 0.13
N LYS A 58 -14.81 -2.71 0.49
CA LYS A 58 -14.73 -3.26 1.85
C LYS A 58 -14.12 -2.28 2.86
N GLY A 59 -13.46 -1.23 2.39
CA GLY A 59 -12.81 -0.22 3.22
C GLY A 59 -11.35 -0.55 3.52
N LYS A 60 -10.56 0.50 3.75
CA LYS A 60 -9.10 0.38 3.97
C LYS A 60 -8.75 -0.46 5.18
N ALA A 61 -9.50 -0.35 6.28
CA ALA A 61 -9.23 -1.13 7.49
C ALA A 61 -9.23 -2.64 7.20
N THR A 62 -10.17 -3.12 6.39
CA THR A 62 -10.25 -4.51 5.98
C THR A 62 -9.07 -4.89 5.09
N LEU A 63 -8.70 -4.03 4.14
CA LEU A 63 -7.57 -4.27 3.26
C LEU A 63 -6.25 -4.34 4.02
N TYR A 64 -6.05 -3.46 4.99
CA TYR A 64 -4.86 -3.49 5.86
C TYR A 64 -4.79 -4.80 6.63
N LYS A 65 -5.90 -5.22 7.22
CA LYS A 65 -5.95 -6.46 8.00
C LYS A 65 -5.61 -7.67 7.13
N HIS A 66 -6.19 -7.77 5.94
CA HIS A 66 -5.92 -8.88 5.03
C HIS A 66 -4.45 -8.90 4.58
N ALA A 67 -3.87 -7.73 4.32
CA ALA A 67 -2.47 -7.64 3.90
C ALA A 67 -1.49 -7.98 5.04
N ILE A 68 -1.81 -7.58 6.27
CA ILE A 68 -0.95 -7.81 7.43
C ILE A 68 -1.06 -9.24 7.95
N ASP A 69 -2.29 -9.74 8.09
CA ASP A 69 -2.56 -11.06 8.70
C ASP A 69 -2.59 -12.20 7.69
N GLY A 70 -2.68 -11.88 6.40
CA GLY A 70 -2.97 -12.87 5.37
C GLY A 70 -4.46 -13.09 5.20
N PHE A 71 -4.83 -13.66 4.06
CA PHE A 71 -6.25 -13.87 3.72
C PHE A 71 -6.40 -14.99 2.71
N THR A 72 -7.38 -15.85 2.93
CA THR A 72 -7.80 -16.86 1.97
C THR A 72 -9.24 -16.59 1.56
N GLY A 73 -9.49 -16.49 0.26
CA GLY A 73 -10.81 -16.24 -0.30
C GLY A 73 -11.02 -17.01 -1.58
N LYS A 74 -12.07 -16.66 -2.32
CA LYS A 74 -12.42 -17.35 -3.57
C LYS A 74 -11.33 -17.25 -4.64
N ALA A 75 -10.62 -16.13 -4.69
CA ALA A 75 -9.58 -15.88 -5.69
C ALA A 75 -8.27 -16.62 -5.38
N GLY A 76 -8.02 -16.95 -4.12
CA GLY A 76 -6.79 -17.62 -3.70
C GLY A 76 -6.36 -17.19 -2.31
N THR A 77 -5.08 -17.38 -2.04
CA THR A 77 -4.49 -17.10 -0.72
C THR A 77 -3.42 -16.02 -0.83
N MET A 78 -3.54 -14.99 0.02
CA MET A 78 -2.51 -14.00 0.23
C MET A 78 -1.77 -14.31 1.52
N PRO A 79 -0.45 -14.56 1.50
CA PRO A 79 0.30 -14.75 2.73
C PRO A 79 0.42 -13.45 3.52
N ALA A 80 0.57 -13.56 4.84
CA ALA A 80 0.77 -12.40 5.69
C ALA A 80 1.95 -11.55 5.19
N LYS A 81 1.70 -10.26 5.00
CA LYS A 81 2.71 -9.30 4.53
C LYS A 81 3.42 -9.70 3.23
N GLY A 82 2.70 -10.42 2.37
CA GLY A 82 3.27 -10.93 1.12
C GLY A 82 4.42 -11.93 1.31
N GLY A 83 4.52 -12.55 2.48
CA GLY A 83 5.62 -13.43 2.87
C GLY A 83 6.77 -12.73 3.57
N ARG A 84 6.79 -11.40 3.61
CA ARG A 84 7.84 -10.62 4.28
C ARG A 84 7.38 -10.20 5.68
N THR A 85 7.38 -11.15 6.60
CA THR A 85 6.90 -10.92 7.97
C THR A 85 7.78 -9.97 8.78
N ASP A 86 8.97 -9.66 8.29
CA ASP A 86 9.88 -8.66 8.86
C ASP A 86 9.43 -7.21 8.62
N LEU A 87 8.50 -6.98 7.67
CA LEU A 87 8.01 -5.63 7.40
C LEU A 87 7.15 -5.10 8.55
N SER A 88 7.29 -3.81 8.84
CA SER A 88 6.38 -3.15 9.79
C SER A 88 4.98 -3.04 9.21
N ASP A 89 3.98 -3.00 10.09
CA ASP A 89 2.60 -2.78 9.68
C ASP A 89 2.45 -1.46 8.91
N ALA A 90 3.18 -0.42 9.32
CA ALA A 90 3.15 0.87 8.65
C ALA A 90 3.59 0.79 7.18
N LYS A 91 4.63 0.02 6.90
CA LYS A 91 5.10 -0.18 5.52
C LYS A 91 4.10 -0.97 4.69
N VAL A 92 3.48 -1.99 5.27
CA VAL A 92 2.43 -2.76 4.58
C VAL A 92 1.23 -1.88 4.29
N LYS A 93 0.77 -1.07 5.25
CA LYS A 93 -0.33 -0.13 5.04
C LYS A 93 -0.02 0.89 3.95
N ALA A 94 1.19 1.41 3.92
CA ALA A 94 1.62 2.35 2.87
C ALA A 94 1.58 1.70 1.49
N ALA A 95 1.97 0.43 1.37
CA ALA A 95 1.89 -0.31 0.11
C ALA A 95 0.45 -0.54 -0.33
N VAL A 96 -0.45 -0.87 0.61
CA VAL A 96 -1.88 -1.00 0.33
C VAL A 96 -2.44 0.34 -0.17
N ASP A 97 -2.12 1.44 0.51
CA ASP A 97 -2.56 2.77 0.10
C ASP A 97 -2.10 3.11 -1.32
N TYR A 98 -0.87 2.76 -1.66
CA TYR A 98 -0.34 2.95 -3.00
C TYR A 98 -1.14 2.15 -4.03
N MET A 99 -1.35 0.84 -3.79
CA MET A 99 -2.11 -0.01 -4.72
C MET A 99 -3.54 0.49 -4.90
N VAL A 100 -4.19 0.90 -3.83
CA VAL A 100 -5.54 1.48 -3.89
C VAL A 100 -5.53 2.76 -4.71
N SER A 101 -4.54 3.64 -4.51
CA SER A 101 -4.47 4.92 -5.20
C SER A 101 -4.36 4.79 -6.71
N ILE A 102 -3.63 3.79 -7.20
CA ILE A 102 -3.47 3.55 -8.64
C ILE A 102 -4.56 2.68 -9.25
N SER A 103 -5.47 2.16 -8.44
CA SER A 103 -6.52 1.22 -8.86
C SER A 103 -7.94 1.78 -8.77
N LYS A 104 -8.07 3.05 -8.40
CA LYS A 104 -9.37 3.74 -8.31
C LYS A 104 -9.94 4.09 -9.66
#